data_450faff3a0073214154b8b0b653d9728
#
_entry.id   450faff3a0073214154b8b0b653d9728
#
_cell.length_a   1.000
_cell.length_b   1.000
_cell.length_c   1.000
_cell.angle_alpha   90.00
_cell.angle_beta   90.00
_cell.angle_gamma   90.00
#
_symmetry.space_group_name_H-M   'P 1'
#
loop_
_entity.id
_entity.type
_entity.pdbx_description
1 polymer ?
#
loop_
_entity_poly.entity_id
_entity_poly.type
_entity_poly.pdbx_seq_one_letter_code
_entity_poly.pdbx_strand_id
1 'polypeptide(L)'
;MTTNIPLALSQGGIPYKGLGVGYGDGVIDNERFGMRRFVYYDGQLPQNSFGDPQTAIQYYNYMRGLWRDGTRFVYGASGNISSTGALANVSTDYCFPGDSDPLHWGTSGVVTNFEWSEQFPAPGISANVVGDRRFVQSAGPFVLEPGA
;
A
#
# COMPACT_ATOMS: atom_id res chain seq x y z
N MET A 1 9.29 -9.77 18.76
CA MET A 1 7.92 -9.91 18.20
C MET A 1 7.93 -11.22 17.39
N THR A 2 7.33 -12.27 17.91
CA THR A 2 7.26 -13.57 17.22
C THR A 2 6.36 -13.41 16.01
N THR A 3 6.91 -13.48 14.84
CA THR A 3 6.14 -13.36 13.61
C THR A 3 5.53 -14.71 13.27
N ASN A 4 4.22 -14.76 13.16
CA ASN A 4 3.55 -15.98 12.72
C ASN A 4 3.70 -16.12 11.19
N ILE A 5 4.71 -16.85 10.75
CA ILE A 5 5.02 -17.11 9.33
C ILE A 5 3.80 -17.62 8.55
N PRO A 6 3.04 -18.64 9.03
CA PRO A 6 1.83 -19.09 8.35
C PRO A 6 0.79 -17.97 8.17
N LEU A 7 0.64 -17.10 9.16
CA LEU A 7 -0.28 -15.96 9.07
C LEU A 7 0.18 -14.96 8.01
N ALA A 8 1.46 -14.60 8.00
CA ALA A 8 2.01 -13.70 6.99
C ALA A 8 1.84 -14.26 5.57
N LEU A 9 2.10 -15.55 5.37
CA LEU A 9 1.92 -16.23 4.09
C LEU A 9 0.46 -16.32 3.66
N SER A 10 -0.45 -16.64 4.59
CA SER A 10 -1.88 -16.73 4.29
C SER A 10 -2.50 -15.39 3.91
N GLN A 11 -1.87 -14.30 4.28
CA GLN A 11 -2.28 -12.94 3.93
C GLN A 11 -1.61 -12.42 2.64
N GLY A 12 -1.00 -13.30 1.85
CA GLY A 12 -0.33 -12.95 0.61
C GLY A 12 1.07 -12.38 0.81
N GLY A 13 1.64 -12.56 1.99
CA GLY A 13 3.05 -12.26 2.24
C GLY A 13 3.94 -13.32 1.60
N ILE A 14 5.00 -12.92 0.92
CA ILE A 14 6.08 -13.83 0.54
C ILE A 14 7.14 -13.79 1.63
N PRO A 15 7.85 -14.89 1.87
CA PRO A 15 9.00 -14.89 2.75
C PRO A 15 9.99 -13.81 2.31
N TYR A 16 10.16 -12.79 3.11
CA TYR A 16 11.14 -11.76 2.86
C TYR A 16 12.54 -12.32 3.14
N LYS A 17 13.31 -12.51 2.10
CA LYS A 17 14.71 -12.94 2.18
C LYS A 17 15.67 -11.75 2.15
N GLY A 18 15.29 -10.62 2.71
CA GLY A 18 16.14 -9.43 2.73
C GLY A 18 17.28 -9.57 3.72
N LEU A 19 18.50 -9.24 3.30
CA LEU A 19 19.72 -9.03 4.12
C LEU A 19 19.98 -10.09 5.21
N GLY A 20 19.67 -11.35 4.96
CA GLY A 20 19.92 -12.45 5.89
C GLY A 20 18.93 -12.53 7.06
N VAL A 21 17.90 -11.72 7.03
CA VAL A 21 16.81 -11.73 8.03
C VAL A 21 15.50 -11.96 7.30
N GLY A 22 14.83 -13.06 7.57
CA GLY A 22 13.61 -13.34 6.83
C GLY A 22 12.88 -14.58 7.28
N TYR A 23 11.70 -14.79 6.73
CA TYR A 23 10.88 -15.95 7.04
C TYR A 23 11.52 -17.24 6.58
N GLY A 24 11.52 -18.24 7.45
CA GLY A 24 11.94 -19.59 7.10
C GLY A 24 13.45 -19.80 7.13
N ASP A 25 14.22 -18.94 7.77
CA ASP A 25 15.65 -19.12 7.99
C ASP A 25 15.97 -20.05 9.17
N GLY A 26 14.95 -20.47 9.92
CA GLY A 26 15.08 -21.32 11.09
C GLY A 26 15.36 -20.57 12.40
N VAL A 27 15.41 -19.25 12.36
CA VAL A 27 15.57 -18.39 13.53
C VAL A 27 14.24 -17.75 13.86
N ILE A 28 13.68 -18.10 15.02
CA ILE A 28 12.43 -17.50 15.50
C ILE A 28 12.70 -16.07 15.96
N ASP A 29 11.75 -15.16 15.73
CA ASP A 29 11.70 -13.76 16.17
C ASP A 29 12.65 -12.78 15.45
N ASN A 30 13.33 -13.19 14.41
CA ASN A 30 14.05 -12.26 13.54
C ASN A 30 13.26 -11.87 12.28
N GLU A 31 12.10 -12.46 12.07
CA GLU A 31 11.21 -12.15 10.96
C GLU A 31 10.65 -10.73 11.08
N ARG A 32 10.51 -10.09 9.95
CA ARG A 32 9.93 -8.76 9.85
C ARG A 32 8.71 -8.78 8.96
N PHE A 33 7.64 -8.19 9.43
CA PHE A 33 6.56 -7.83 8.53
C PHE A 33 7.07 -6.74 7.60
N GLY A 34 7.07 -7.03 6.31
CA GLY A 34 7.27 -6.02 5.29
C GLY A 34 6.12 -5.01 5.30
N MET A 35 6.31 -3.93 4.57
CA MET A 35 5.24 -2.98 4.32
C MET A 35 4.07 -3.69 3.62
N ARG A 36 2.87 -3.59 4.22
CA ARG A 36 1.65 -4.21 3.70
C ARG A 36 0.85 -3.25 2.85
N ARG A 37 0.86 -1.97 3.23
CA ARG A 37 0.14 -0.90 2.54
C ARG A 37 1.01 0.35 2.49
N PHE A 38 0.90 1.06 1.40
CA PHE A 38 1.47 2.39 1.25
C PHE A 38 0.48 3.27 0.52
N VAL A 39 0.02 4.31 1.20
CA VAL A 39 -0.83 5.34 0.61
C VAL A 39 -0.09 6.66 0.57
N TYR A 40 -0.17 7.33 -0.56
CA TYR A 40 0.39 8.63 -0.81
C TYR A 40 -0.75 9.58 -1.21
N TYR A 41 -0.84 10.74 -0.59
CA TYR A 41 -1.97 11.64 -0.77
C TYR A 41 -1.57 13.12 -0.64
N ASP A 42 -2.42 13.99 -1.17
CA ASP A 42 -2.25 15.43 -1.09
C ASP A 42 -2.85 15.96 0.21
N GLY A 43 -2.02 16.54 1.07
CA GLY A 43 -2.42 17.13 2.33
C GLY A 43 -3.28 18.40 2.19
N GLN A 44 -3.32 18.99 0.99
CA GLN A 44 -4.09 20.22 0.73
C GLN A 44 -5.55 19.96 0.28
N LEU A 45 -5.94 18.68 0.12
CA LEU A 45 -7.27 18.30 -0.37
C LEU A 45 -8.12 17.62 0.72
N PRO A 46 -8.44 18.31 1.84
CA PRO A 46 -9.20 17.69 2.94
C PRO A 46 -10.66 17.36 2.55
N GLN A 47 -11.14 17.88 1.44
CA GLN A 47 -12.51 17.65 0.97
C GLN A 47 -12.66 16.37 0.13
N ASN A 48 -11.56 15.86 -0.44
CA ASN A 48 -11.59 14.72 -1.32
C ASN A 48 -11.52 13.40 -0.53
N SER A 49 -12.18 12.36 -1.03
CA SER A 49 -12.12 11.02 -0.43
C SER A 49 -10.71 10.44 -0.34
N PHE A 50 -9.79 10.94 -1.14
CA PHE A 50 -8.38 10.55 -1.20
C PHE A 50 -7.41 11.64 -0.71
N GLY A 51 -7.88 12.61 0.07
CA GLY A 51 -7.08 13.65 0.70
C GLY A 51 -6.68 13.33 2.14
N ASP A 52 -6.31 14.36 2.90
CA ASP A 52 -5.83 14.24 4.27
C ASP A 52 -6.89 13.62 5.21
N PRO A 53 -6.59 12.53 5.92
CA PRO A 53 -7.52 11.93 6.87
C PRO A 53 -7.73 12.86 8.08
N GLN A 54 -8.98 12.99 8.52
CA GLN A 54 -9.40 13.92 9.57
C GLN A 54 -9.88 13.21 10.85
N THR A 55 -10.11 11.91 10.79
CA THR A 55 -10.65 11.12 11.91
C THR A 55 -9.88 9.81 12.08
N ALA A 56 -9.93 9.23 13.28
CA ALA A 56 -9.26 7.96 13.57
C ALA A 56 -9.67 6.85 12.61
N ILE A 57 -10.96 6.77 12.22
CA ILE A 57 -11.43 5.76 11.26
C ILE A 57 -10.82 5.96 9.87
N GLN A 58 -10.60 7.19 9.44
CA GLN A 58 -9.99 7.49 8.16
C GLN A 58 -8.50 7.12 8.13
N TYR A 59 -7.76 7.39 9.21
CA TYR A 59 -6.38 6.89 9.36
C TYR A 59 -6.34 5.35 9.36
N TYR A 60 -7.26 4.72 10.06
CA TYR A 60 -7.35 3.27 10.08
C TYR A 60 -7.68 2.68 8.70
N ASN A 61 -8.53 3.34 7.92
CA ASN A 61 -8.80 2.97 6.55
C ASN A 61 -7.53 3.03 5.69
N TYR A 62 -6.73 4.10 5.80
CA TYR A 62 -5.46 4.23 5.09
C TYR A 62 -4.48 3.10 5.44
N MET A 63 -4.36 2.74 6.71
CA MET A 63 -3.55 1.60 7.13
C MET A 63 -4.04 0.26 6.55
N ARG A 64 -5.33 0.17 6.17
CA ARG A 64 -5.93 -1.02 5.56
C ARG A 64 -5.90 -1.02 4.03
N GLY A 65 -5.37 0.01 3.39
CA GLY A 65 -5.39 0.17 1.93
C GLY A 65 -6.76 0.59 1.40
N LEU A 66 -7.45 1.42 2.16
CA LEU A 66 -8.74 2.01 1.79
C LEU A 66 -8.63 3.53 1.88
N TRP A 67 -9.30 4.23 1.00
CA TRP A 67 -9.45 5.68 1.09
C TRP A 67 -10.34 6.08 2.28
N ARG A 68 -10.46 7.37 2.55
CA ARG A 68 -11.24 7.92 3.67
C ARG A 68 -12.67 7.41 3.71
N ASP A 69 -13.28 7.25 2.56
CA ASP A 69 -14.66 6.79 2.37
C ASP A 69 -14.83 5.27 2.41
N GLY A 70 -13.73 4.53 2.61
CA GLY A 70 -13.72 3.07 2.64
C GLY A 70 -13.59 2.43 1.26
N THR A 71 -13.45 3.19 0.19
CA THR A 71 -13.18 2.63 -1.15
C THR A 71 -11.75 2.13 -1.25
N ARG A 72 -11.55 1.08 -2.05
CA ARG A 72 -10.25 0.45 -2.24
C ARG A 72 -9.34 1.32 -3.11
N PHE A 73 -8.02 1.26 -2.86
CA PHE A 73 -7.07 1.85 -3.79
C PHE A 73 -7.13 1.11 -5.13
N VAL A 74 -7.01 1.86 -6.21
CA VAL A 74 -6.85 1.34 -7.56
C VAL A 74 -5.57 1.87 -8.18
N TYR A 75 -5.03 1.16 -9.15
CA TYR A 75 -3.78 1.51 -9.81
C TYR A 75 -3.96 2.72 -10.72
N GLY A 76 -3.05 3.67 -10.66
CA GLY A 76 -3.00 4.83 -11.55
C GLY A 76 -3.71 6.08 -11.04
N ALA A 77 -3.42 7.20 -11.66
CA ALA A 77 -3.90 8.54 -11.35
C ALA A 77 -3.70 8.89 -9.86
N SER A 78 -4.73 9.32 -9.16
CA SER A 78 -4.67 9.58 -7.71
C SER A 78 -4.88 8.31 -6.86
N GLY A 79 -4.96 7.12 -7.46
CA GLY A 79 -5.27 5.88 -6.75
C GLY A 79 -6.73 5.72 -6.35
N ASN A 80 -7.60 6.62 -6.76
CA ASN A 80 -9.04 6.57 -6.48
C ASN A 80 -9.83 6.23 -7.74
N ILE A 81 -10.84 5.38 -7.60
CA ILE A 81 -11.67 4.92 -8.72
C ILE A 81 -12.39 6.06 -9.48
N SER A 82 -12.62 7.20 -8.82
CA SER A 82 -13.22 8.37 -9.46
C SER A 82 -12.25 9.20 -10.30
N SER A 83 -10.95 8.89 -10.24
CA SER A 83 -9.93 9.67 -10.94
C SER A 83 -9.79 9.24 -12.39
N THR A 84 -9.78 10.21 -13.28
CA THR A 84 -9.51 9.96 -14.71
C THR A 84 -8.14 9.30 -14.87
N GLY A 85 -8.09 8.20 -15.60
CA GLY A 85 -6.87 7.41 -15.84
C GLY A 85 -6.58 6.32 -14.80
N ALA A 86 -7.36 6.24 -13.72
CA ALA A 86 -7.25 5.13 -12.79
C ALA A 86 -7.80 3.84 -13.41
N LEU A 87 -7.11 2.72 -13.14
CA LEU A 87 -7.54 1.39 -13.59
C LEU A 87 -8.56 0.81 -12.60
N ALA A 88 -9.84 1.09 -12.80
CA ALA A 88 -10.91 0.72 -11.89
C ALA A 88 -10.97 -0.77 -11.53
N ASN A 89 -10.49 -1.63 -12.41
CA ASN A 89 -10.48 -3.09 -12.22
C ASN A 89 -9.17 -3.63 -11.61
N VAL A 90 -8.20 -2.75 -11.33
CA VAL A 90 -6.91 -3.14 -10.76
C VAL A 90 -6.76 -2.50 -9.39
N SER A 91 -7.23 -3.20 -8.35
CA SER A 91 -6.95 -2.76 -6.99
C SER A 91 -5.47 -2.88 -6.66
N THR A 92 -4.99 -2.00 -5.82
CA THR A 92 -3.59 -2.01 -5.37
C THR A 92 -3.49 -1.86 -3.86
N ASP A 93 -2.42 -2.39 -3.31
CA ASP A 93 -2.04 -2.24 -1.90
C ASP A 93 -1.04 -1.09 -1.68
N TYR A 94 -0.41 -0.64 -2.77
CA TYR A 94 0.60 0.42 -2.74
C TYR A 94 0.29 1.51 -3.75
N CYS A 95 0.44 2.77 -3.36
CA CYS A 95 0.65 3.84 -4.33
C CYS A 95 2.09 3.77 -4.86
N PHE A 96 2.26 3.95 -6.15
CA PHE A 96 3.57 3.98 -6.81
C PHE A 96 4.46 2.76 -6.51
N PRO A 97 4.01 1.52 -6.81
CA PRO A 97 4.77 0.32 -6.47
C PRO A 97 6.15 0.26 -7.15
N GLY A 98 6.24 0.62 -8.43
CA GLY A 98 7.49 0.69 -9.18
C GLY A 98 8.39 -0.55 -9.00
N ASP A 99 9.68 -0.34 -9.03
CA ASP A 99 10.70 -1.39 -8.83
C ASP A 99 10.66 -2.02 -7.43
N SER A 100 9.96 -1.42 -6.49
CA SER A 100 9.81 -1.96 -5.13
C SER A 100 8.84 -3.14 -5.06
N ASP A 101 8.05 -3.36 -6.10
CA ASP A 101 7.11 -4.49 -6.20
C ASP A 101 7.28 -5.29 -7.50
N PRO A 102 8.46 -5.91 -7.73
CA PRO A 102 8.80 -6.56 -8.99
C PRO A 102 7.93 -7.78 -9.31
N LEU A 103 7.21 -8.30 -8.33
CA LEU A 103 6.33 -9.47 -8.49
C LEU A 103 4.85 -9.07 -8.51
N HIS A 104 4.56 -7.79 -8.56
CA HIS A 104 3.19 -7.24 -8.63
C HIS A 104 2.28 -7.70 -7.48
N TRP A 105 2.81 -7.80 -6.26
CA TRP A 105 2.01 -8.24 -5.11
C TRP A 105 0.95 -7.22 -4.72
N GLY A 106 1.30 -5.95 -4.83
CA GLY A 106 0.37 -4.87 -4.56
C GLY A 106 -0.88 -4.96 -5.42
N THR A 107 -0.77 -5.49 -6.62
CA THR A 107 -1.87 -5.70 -7.57
C THR A 107 -2.32 -7.16 -7.66
N SER A 108 -1.97 -7.99 -6.69
CA SER A 108 -2.31 -9.43 -6.65
C SER A 108 -1.82 -10.20 -7.87
N GLY A 109 -0.64 -9.86 -8.39
CA GLY A 109 -0.02 -10.48 -9.57
C GLY A 109 -0.49 -9.91 -10.91
N VAL A 110 -1.35 -8.89 -10.91
CA VAL A 110 -1.80 -8.25 -12.15
C VAL A 110 -0.68 -7.33 -12.66
N VAL A 111 -0.14 -7.69 -13.81
CA VAL A 111 0.83 -6.85 -14.52
C VAL A 111 0.10 -5.66 -15.16
N THR A 112 0.54 -4.46 -14.84
CA THR A 112 -0.03 -3.23 -15.40
C THR A 112 0.71 -2.82 -16.67
N ASN A 113 0.04 -2.09 -17.54
CA ASN A 113 0.59 -1.67 -18.85
C ASN A 113 1.35 -0.35 -18.81
N PHE A 114 1.50 0.25 -17.64
CA PHE A 114 2.32 1.43 -17.40
C PHE A 114 2.85 1.43 -15.97
N GLU A 115 3.96 2.13 -15.77
CA GLU A 115 4.51 2.39 -14.45
C GLU A 115 3.83 3.63 -13.84
N TRP A 116 3.26 3.46 -12.67
CA TRP A 116 2.54 4.52 -11.97
C TRP A 116 3.47 5.27 -11.01
N SER A 117 3.62 6.55 -11.24
CA SER A 117 4.38 7.45 -10.37
C SER A 117 3.69 8.81 -10.25
N GLU A 118 4.20 9.68 -9.39
CA GLU A 118 3.70 11.04 -9.28
C GLU A 118 3.98 11.86 -10.54
N GLN A 119 5.11 11.60 -11.20
CA GLN A 119 5.47 12.26 -12.46
C GLN A 119 4.72 11.69 -13.66
N PHE A 120 4.30 10.44 -13.58
CA PHE A 120 3.52 9.76 -14.60
C PHE A 120 2.32 9.04 -13.96
N PRO A 121 1.25 9.78 -13.62
CA PRO A 121 0.10 9.21 -12.94
C PRO A 121 -0.65 8.17 -13.77
N ALA A 122 -0.81 8.43 -15.07
CA ALA A 122 -1.43 7.52 -16.03
C ALA A 122 -1.17 8.02 -17.46
N PRO A 123 -1.32 7.17 -18.50
CA PRO A 123 -1.24 7.61 -19.90
C PRO A 123 -2.19 8.77 -20.19
N GLY A 124 -1.67 9.84 -20.75
CA GLY A 124 -2.45 11.04 -21.09
C GLY A 124 -2.81 11.95 -19.90
N ILE A 125 -2.36 11.63 -18.70
CA ILE A 125 -2.56 12.45 -17.50
C ILE A 125 -1.26 13.18 -17.19
N SER A 126 -1.34 14.48 -16.99
CA SER A 126 -0.20 15.31 -16.61
C SER A 126 0.35 14.92 -15.24
N ALA A 127 1.64 15.13 -15.04
CA ALA A 127 2.28 14.99 -13.74
C ALA A 127 1.55 15.76 -12.65
N ASN A 128 1.55 15.22 -11.45
CA ASN A 128 0.96 15.89 -10.30
C ASN A 128 1.67 17.23 -10.02
N VAL A 129 0.88 18.23 -9.70
CA VAL A 129 1.43 19.54 -9.32
C VAL A 129 2.17 19.40 -7.99
N VAL A 130 3.31 20.06 -7.88
CA VAL A 130 4.08 20.09 -6.62
C VAL A 130 3.23 20.68 -5.49
N GLY A 131 3.22 20.01 -4.35
CA GLY A 131 2.41 20.42 -3.20
C GLY A 131 2.78 19.69 -1.92
N ASP A 132 1.98 19.88 -0.87
CA ASP A 132 2.13 19.15 0.39
C ASP A 132 1.74 17.68 0.17
N ARG A 133 2.75 16.82 0.22
CA ARG A 133 2.56 15.37 0.06
C ARG A 133 2.79 14.67 1.37
N ARG A 134 1.89 13.75 1.67
CA ARG A 134 1.92 12.94 2.88
C ARG A 134 1.74 11.48 2.54
N PHE A 135 2.14 10.62 3.46
CA PHE A 135 1.95 9.19 3.27
C PHE A 135 1.61 8.50 4.60
N VAL A 136 0.96 7.36 4.49
CA VAL A 136 0.81 6.39 5.56
C VAL A 136 1.32 5.05 5.04
N GLN A 137 2.15 4.40 5.82
CA GLN A 137 2.58 3.03 5.56
C GLN A 137 2.20 2.15 6.74
N SER A 138 1.89 0.91 6.46
CA SER A 138 1.52 -0.05 7.49
C SER A 138 2.08 -1.43 7.23
N ALA A 139 2.29 -2.17 8.32
CA ALA A 139 2.51 -3.61 8.33
C ALA A 139 1.33 -4.29 9.04
N GLY A 140 1.10 -5.54 8.75
CA GLY A 140 0.00 -6.29 9.35
C GLY A 140 -1.21 -6.47 8.40
N PRO A 141 -2.40 -6.85 8.91
CA PRO A 141 -2.74 -7.00 10.32
C PRO A 141 -2.03 -8.18 11.01
N PHE A 142 -1.77 -8.04 12.28
CA PHE A 142 -1.25 -9.11 13.13
C PHE A 142 -1.87 -9.05 14.53
N VAL A 143 -1.89 -10.16 15.22
CA VAL A 143 -2.37 -10.24 16.60
C VAL A 143 -1.16 -10.15 17.52
N LEU A 144 -1.24 -9.28 18.52
CA LEU A 144 -0.30 -9.22 19.63
C LEU A 144 -0.94 -9.92 20.81
N GLU A 145 -0.28 -10.96 21.30
CA GLU A 145 -0.68 -11.59 22.55
C GLU A 145 -0.27 -10.72 23.74
N PRO A 146 -1.00 -10.80 24.88
CA PRO A 146 -0.62 -10.05 26.06
C PRO A 146 0.83 -10.35 26.48
N GLY A 147 1.66 -9.31 26.55
CA GLY A 147 3.07 -9.43 26.92
C GLY A 147 4.04 -9.68 25.75
N ALA A 148 3.55 -9.67 24.50
CA ALA A 148 4.41 -9.77 23.30
C ALA A 148 5.02 -8.40 22.93
#